data_4ba070677c86b10707662a9259c240f8
#
_entry.id   4ba070677c86b10707662a9259c240f8
#
_cell.length_a   1.000
_cell.length_b   1.000
_cell.length_c   1.000
_cell.angle_alpha   90.00
_cell.angle_beta   90.00
_cell.angle_gamma   90.00
#
_symmetry.space_group_name_H-M   'P 1'
#
loop_
_entity.id
_entity.type
_entity.pdbx_description
1 polymer ?
#
loop_
_entity_poly.entity_id
_entity_poly.type
_entity_poly.pdbx_seq_one_letter_code
_entity_poly.pdbx_strand_id
1 'polypeptide(L)'
;MHAFDVGKGQLDWRLRQDPRIVIHDQFNVRYLKPEDVGERLDLITLDLSFISLTKVLPALRPFAPALIVALVKPQFEAERGEVGPGGIIQSPELQVEILERVKAFALKEGFEILGETPSPIAGQKGNREFLLLMRGKDPQDPRDLKDLKDNRDLRP
;
A
#
# COMPACT_ATOMS: atom_id res chain seq x y z
N MET A 1 -3.41 -15.61 -9.20
CA MET A 1 -3.36 -14.63 -8.08
C MET A 1 -2.30 -15.08 -7.10
N HIS A 2 -1.45 -14.19 -6.61
CA HIS A 2 -0.50 -14.46 -5.52
C HIS A 2 -1.05 -13.93 -4.21
N ALA A 3 -1.00 -14.72 -3.14
CA ALA A 3 -1.42 -14.35 -1.81
C ALA A 3 -0.22 -14.46 -0.86
N PHE A 4 0.19 -13.33 -0.28
CA PHE A 4 1.32 -13.24 0.62
C PHE A 4 0.85 -12.95 2.05
N ASP A 5 1.37 -13.68 3.01
CA ASP A 5 1.13 -13.44 4.44
C ASP A 5 2.40 -13.74 5.27
N VAL A 6 2.68 -12.90 6.27
CA VAL A 6 3.78 -13.14 7.23
C VAL A 6 3.48 -14.30 8.17
N GLY A 7 2.21 -14.59 8.41
CA GLY A 7 1.76 -15.76 9.16
C GLY A 7 1.75 -17.03 8.31
N LYS A 8 1.39 -18.13 8.95
CA LYS A 8 1.19 -19.42 8.29
C LYS A 8 -0.28 -19.80 8.37
N GLY A 9 -0.87 -20.18 7.21
CA GLY A 9 -2.22 -20.72 7.16
C GLY A 9 -3.33 -19.69 7.42
N GLN A 10 -3.09 -18.40 7.20
CA GLN A 10 -4.07 -17.35 7.44
C GLN A 10 -5.18 -17.31 6.38
N LEU A 11 -4.86 -17.72 5.15
CA LEU A 11 -5.83 -17.76 4.07
C LEU A 11 -6.89 -18.86 4.33
N ASP A 12 -8.17 -18.55 4.08
CA ASP A 12 -9.29 -19.51 4.19
C ASP A 12 -8.96 -20.80 3.43
N TRP A 13 -9.29 -21.96 4.03
CA TRP A 13 -8.94 -23.28 3.49
C TRP A 13 -9.50 -23.51 2.09
N ARG A 14 -10.66 -22.94 1.75
CA ARG A 14 -11.28 -23.03 0.41
C ARG A 14 -10.45 -22.32 -0.63
N LEU A 15 -9.89 -21.16 -0.28
CA LEU A 15 -8.99 -20.41 -1.17
C LEU A 15 -7.62 -21.10 -1.30
N ARG A 16 -7.18 -21.77 -0.25
CA ARG A 16 -5.92 -22.56 -0.30
C ARG A 16 -5.99 -23.75 -1.24
N GLN A 17 -7.19 -24.24 -1.56
CA GLN A 17 -7.41 -25.35 -2.52
C GLN A 17 -7.66 -24.87 -3.95
N ASP A 18 -7.80 -23.56 -4.19
CA ASP A 18 -8.04 -23.02 -5.52
C ASP A 18 -6.73 -23.01 -6.33
N PRO A 19 -6.65 -23.77 -7.45
CA PRO A 19 -5.44 -23.87 -8.26
C PRO A 19 -5.01 -22.54 -8.91
N ARG A 20 -5.87 -21.51 -8.89
CA ARG A 20 -5.56 -20.16 -9.40
C ARG A 20 -4.80 -19.31 -8.38
N ILE A 21 -4.60 -19.81 -7.16
CA ILE A 21 -3.96 -19.07 -6.07
C ILE A 21 -2.61 -19.69 -5.74
N VAL A 22 -1.56 -18.91 -5.92
CA VAL A 22 -0.21 -19.23 -5.42
C VAL A 22 -0.04 -18.63 -4.03
N ILE A 23 0.26 -19.47 -3.05
CA ILE A 23 0.30 -19.06 -1.63
C ILE A 23 1.75 -18.93 -1.18
N HIS A 24 2.04 -17.79 -0.58
CA HIS A 24 3.34 -17.45 -0.01
C HIS A 24 3.18 -17.19 1.49
N ASP A 25 3.05 -18.25 2.28
CA ASP A 25 3.01 -18.18 3.74
C ASP A 25 4.39 -17.82 4.31
N GLN A 26 4.41 -17.17 5.48
CA GLN A 26 5.63 -16.76 6.19
C GLN A 26 6.55 -15.86 5.36
N PHE A 27 5.95 -15.07 4.48
CA PHE A 27 6.66 -14.15 3.59
C PHE A 27 6.45 -12.70 4.02
N ASN A 28 7.54 -11.98 4.25
CA ASN A 28 7.47 -10.56 4.58
C ASN A 28 7.55 -9.72 3.31
N VAL A 29 6.44 -9.10 2.94
CA VAL A 29 6.27 -8.32 1.70
C VAL A 29 7.21 -7.12 1.57
N ARG A 30 7.91 -6.69 2.63
CA ARG A 30 8.99 -5.69 2.53
C ARG A 30 10.15 -6.14 1.64
N TYR A 31 10.29 -7.44 1.46
CA TYR A 31 11.37 -8.05 0.70
C TYR A 31 10.89 -8.63 -0.64
N LEU A 32 9.65 -8.30 -1.03
CA LEU A 32 9.06 -8.78 -2.29
C LEU A 32 9.89 -8.30 -3.49
N LYS A 33 10.15 -9.23 -4.39
CA LYS A 33 10.88 -8.99 -5.63
C LYS A 33 10.07 -9.53 -6.82
N PRO A 34 10.31 -9.04 -8.05
CA PRO A 34 9.67 -9.56 -9.25
C PRO A 34 9.81 -11.08 -9.42
N GLU A 35 10.96 -11.64 -9.01
CA GLU A 35 11.23 -13.08 -9.11
C GLU A 35 10.31 -13.93 -8.24
N ASP A 36 9.81 -13.38 -7.13
CA ASP A 36 8.88 -14.08 -6.22
C ASP A 36 7.49 -14.25 -6.84
N VAL A 37 7.16 -13.43 -7.84
CA VAL A 37 5.89 -13.46 -8.57
C VAL A 37 6.06 -14.10 -9.94
N GLY A 38 7.11 -13.73 -10.69
CA GLY A 38 7.44 -14.31 -11.99
C GLY A 38 6.51 -13.89 -13.14
N GLU A 39 5.55 -12.99 -12.89
CA GLU A 39 4.60 -12.50 -13.88
C GLU A 39 4.27 -11.02 -13.68
N ARG A 40 3.70 -10.37 -14.69
CA ARG A 40 3.21 -9.01 -14.58
C ARG A 40 1.94 -8.99 -13.74
N LEU A 41 1.85 -8.01 -12.83
CA LEU A 41 0.66 -7.75 -12.02
C LEU A 41 -0.14 -6.59 -12.62
N ASP A 42 -1.46 -6.73 -12.67
CA ASP A 42 -2.40 -5.66 -13.04
C ASP A 42 -2.90 -4.91 -11.80
N LEU A 43 -3.10 -5.63 -10.71
CA LEU A 43 -3.64 -5.11 -9.45
C LEU A 43 -2.94 -5.74 -8.25
N ILE A 44 -2.60 -4.89 -7.30
CA ILE A 44 -2.09 -5.27 -5.98
C ILE A 44 -3.05 -4.74 -4.92
N THR A 45 -3.47 -5.58 -3.99
CA THR A 45 -4.25 -5.16 -2.82
C THR A 45 -3.43 -5.34 -1.56
N LEU A 46 -3.45 -4.33 -0.68
CA LEU A 46 -2.71 -4.32 0.58
C LEU A 46 -3.67 -4.14 1.75
N ASP A 47 -3.82 -5.19 2.55
CA ASP A 47 -4.48 -5.16 3.85
C ASP A 47 -3.48 -5.68 4.89
N LEU A 48 -2.60 -4.80 5.34
CA LEU A 48 -1.48 -5.14 6.23
C LEU A 48 -1.74 -4.68 7.65
N SER A 49 -1.23 -5.43 8.63
CA SER A 49 -1.31 -5.07 10.04
C SER A 49 0.09 -5.06 10.67
N PHE A 50 0.28 -4.18 11.66
CA PHE A 50 1.52 -4.05 12.44
C PHE A 50 2.76 -3.64 11.62
N ILE A 51 2.55 -3.05 10.46
CA ILE A 51 3.59 -2.50 9.59
C ILE A 51 3.07 -1.26 8.89
N SER A 52 3.90 -0.23 8.77
CA SER A 52 3.59 0.94 7.96
C SER A 52 3.74 0.63 6.47
N LEU A 53 2.83 1.17 5.65
CA LEU A 53 2.90 1.12 4.18
C LEU A 53 4.19 1.75 3.66
N THR A 54 4.74 2.75 4.37
CA THR A 54 6.01 3.38 3.98
C THR A 54 7.18 2.40 3.93
N LYS A 55 7.09 1.28 4.65
CA LYS A 55 8.11 0.21 4.62
C LYS A 55 7.89 -0.82 3.54
N VAL A 56 6.70 -0.85 2.94
CA VAL A 56 6.30 -1.84 1.92
C VAL A 56 6.32 -1.24 0.52
N LEU A 57 5.87 0.00 0.36
CA LEU A 57 5.76 0.67 -0.93
C LEU A 57 7.06 0.62 -1.76
N PRO A 58 8.28 0.80 -1.19
CA PRO A 58 9.51 0.69 -1.98
C PRO A 58 9.68 -0.66 -2.69
N ALA A 59 9.23 -1.77 -2.07
CA ALA A 59 9.29 -3.10 -2.67
C ALA A 59 8.29 -3.30 -3.81
N LEU A 60 7.28 -2.43 -3.93
CA LEU A 60 6.26 -2.50 -4.97
C LEU A 60 6.61 -1.70 -6.23
N ARG A 61 7.60 -0.83 -6.19
CA ARG A 61 8.03 -0.03 -7.35
C ARG A 61 8.36 -0.87 -8.59
N PRO A 62 9.04 -2.02 -8.49
CA PRO A 62 9.36 -2.85 -9.65
C PRO A 62 8.14 -3.45 -10.36
N PHE A 63 6.95 -3.38 -9.75
CA PHE A 63 5.71 -3.89 -10.33
C PHE A 63 4.91 -2.81 -11.09
N ALA A 64 5.48 -1.61 -11.29
CA ALA A 64 4.84 -0.58 -12.12
C ALA A 64 4.59 -1.13 -13.55
N PRO A 65 3.47 -0.74 -14.19
CA PRO A 65 2.45 0.22 -13.78
C PRO A 65 1.22 -0.40 -13.07
N ALA A 66 1.38 -1.44 -12.27
CA ALA A 66 0.26 -2.07 -11.57
C ALA A 66 -0.54 -1.06 -10.74
N LEU A 67 -1.87 -1.22 -10.73
CA LEU A 67 -2.73 -0.50 -9.79
C LEU A 67 -2.55 -1.07 -8.38
N ILE A 68 -2.58 -0.21 -7.38
CA ILE A 68 -2.44 -0.59 -5.98
C ILE A 68 -3.63 -0.03 -5.21
N VAL A 69 -4.39 -0.90 -4.54
CA VAL A 69 -5.40 -0.52 -3.55
C VAL A 69 -4.85 -0.86 -2.17
N ALA A 70 -4.55 0.16 -1.39
CA ALA A 70 -4.01 -0.01 -0.04
C ALA A 70 -5.01 0.43 1.02
N LEU A 71 -5.21 -0.40 2.04
CA LEU A 71 -5.93 -0.03 3.24
C LEU A 71 -4.95 0.67 4.18
N VAL A 72 -5.09 1.99 4.28
CA VAL A 72 -4.32 2.82 5.21
C VAL A 72 -4.96 2.73 6.58
N LYS A 73 -4.21 2.24 7.54
CA LYS A 73 -4.62 2.08 8.94
C LYS A 73 -3.84 3.06 9.81
N PRO A 74 -4.41 4.21 10.17
CA PRO A 74 -3.69 5.24 10.90
C PRO A 74 -2.94 4.74 12.13
N GLN A 75 -3.50 3.76 12.85
CA GLN A 75 -2.87 3.16 14.02
C GLN A 75 -1.54 2.42 13.74
N PHE A 76 -1.27 2.04 12.49
CA PHE A 76 -0.01 1.41 12.08
C PHE A 76 0.93 2.35 11.31
N GLU A 77 0.44 3.55 10.98
CA GLU A 77 1.19 4.60 10.28
C GLU A 77 1.66 5.71 11.22
N ALA A 78 1.02 5.82 12.39
CA ALA A 78 1.28 6.85 13.38
C ALA A 78 2.70 6.75 13.97
N GLU A 79 3.23 7.90 14.36
CA GLU A 79 4.49 8.00 15.08
C GLU A 79 4.34 7.61 16.55
N ARG A 80 5.48 7.42 17.20
CA ARG A 80 5.49 7.05 18.61
C ARG A 80 4.89 8.18 19.46
N GLY A 81 3.83 7.85 20.21
CA GLY A 81 3.12 8.79 21.08
C GLY A 81 1.82 9.37 20.47
N GLU A 82 1.56 9.17 19.19
CA GLU A 82 0.30 9.57 18.55
C GLU A 82 -0.83 8.56 18.78
N VAL A 83 -0.47 7.32 19.07
CA VAL A 83 -1.44 6.24 19.31
C VAL A 83 -1.83 6.26 20.78
N GLY A 84 -3.11 6.44 21.04
CA GLY A 84 -3.68 6.44 22.38
C GLY A 84 -3.80 5.03 23.01
N PRO A 85 -4.28 4.95 24.25
CA PRO A 85 -4.51 3.69 24.94
C PRO A 85 -5.35 2.74 24.09
N GLY A 86 -4.97 1.48 24.07
CA GLY A 86 -5.69 0.45 23.30
C GLY A 86 -5.42 0.45 21.80
N GLY A 87 -4.51 1.27 21.28
CA GLY A 87 -4.20 1.30 19.84
C GLY A 87 -5.21 2.12 19.03
N ILE A 88 -5.81 3.13 19.64
CA ILE A 88 -6.85 3.97 19.01
C ILE A 88 -6.31 5.36 18.79
N ILE A 89 -6.55 5.91 17.59
CA ILE A 89 -6.33 7.33 17.28
C ILE A 89 -7.67 8.03 17.38
N GLN A 90 -7.83 8.85 18.42
CA GLN A 90 -9.11 9.49 18.73
C GLN A 90 -9.38 10.75 17.90
N SER A 91 -8.33 11.50 17.52
CA SER A 91 -8.49 12.73 16.73
C SER A 91 -8.73 12.42 15.26
N PRO A 92 -9.89 12.82 14.68
CA PRO A 92 -10.14 12.70 13.25
C PRO A 92 -9.14 13.51 12.42
N GLU A 93 -8.68 14.65 12.93
CA GLU A 93 -7.69 15.53 12.27
C GLU A 93 -6.36 14.80 12.15
N LEU A 94 -5.91 14.16 13.23
CA LEU A 94 -4.68 13.37 13.21
C LEU A 94 -4.77 12.16 12.27
N GLN A 95 -5.94 11.51 12.17
CA GLN A 95 -6.15 10.42 11.22
C GLN A 95 -5.96 10.89 9.78
N VAL A 96 -6.49 12.07 9.43
CA VAL A 96 -6.31 12.67 8.10
C VAL A 96 -4.86 13.10 7.88
N GLU A 97 -4.21 13.70 8.88
CA GLU A 97 -2.80 14.07 8.79
C GLU A 97 -1.91 12.86 8.52
N ILE A 98 -2.16 11.73 9.19
CA ILE A 98 -1.45 10.49 8.97
C ILE A 98 -1.66 9.98 7.54
N LEU A 99 -2.89 10.03 7.02
CA LEU A 99 -3.16 9.68 5.62
C LEU A 99 -2.34 10.56 4.66
N GLU A 100 -2.30 11.88 4.89
CA GLU A 100 -1.52 12.79 4.05
C GLU A 100 -0.01 12.49 4.12
N ARG A 101 0.52 12.10 5.28
CA ARG A 101 1.92 11.66 5.41
C ARG A 101 2.21 10.41 4.56
N VAL A 102 1.30 9.42 4.55
CA VAL A 102 1.42 8.22 3.72
C VAL A 102 1.38 8.57 2.23
N LYS A 103 0.46 9.46 1.82
CA LYS A 103 0.35 9.95 0.43
C LYS A 103 1.62 10.69 0.00
N ALA A 104 2.12 11.59 0.84
CA ALA A 104 3.36 12.33 0.55
C ALA A 104 4.55 11.37 0.37
N PHE A 105 4.63 10.33 1.20
CA PHE A 105 5.65 9.30 1.04
C PHE A 105 5.48 8.52 -0.28
N ALA A 106 4.26 8.09 -0.61
CA ALA A 106 3.98 7.38 -1.86
C ALA A 106 4.36 8.22 -3.09
N LEU A 107 4.02 9.51 -3.11
CA LEU A 107 4.42 10.45 -4.17
C LEU A 107 5.94 10.55 -4.31
N LYS A 108 6.67 10.65 -3.18
CA LYS A 108 8.13 10.69 -3.14
C LYS A 108 8.75 9.40 -3.69
N GLU A 109 8.12 8.26 -3.42
CA GLU A 109 8.56 6.94 -3.92
C GLU A 109 8.20 6.71 -5.40
N GLY A 110 7.57 7.69 -6.08
CA GLY A 110 7.26 7.61 -7.50
C GLY A 110 5.92 6.93 -7.80
N PHE A 111 5.01 6.90 -6.83
CA PHE A 111 3.62 6.52 -7.08
C PHE A 111 2.78 7.75 -7.43
N GLU A 112 1.76 7.56 -8.24
CA GLU A 112 0.71 8.53 -8.52
C GLU A 112 -0.51 8.18 -7.65
N ILE A 113 -1.09 9.17 -6.97
CA ILE A 113 -2.34 9.00 -6.21
C ILE A 113 -3.50 9.22 -7.16
N LEU A 114 -4.34 8.19 -7.34
CA LEU A 114 -5.49 8.21 -8.24
C LEU A 114 -6.80 8.47 -7.52
N GLY A 115 -6.86 8.24 -6.22
CA GLY A 115 -8.05 8.49 -5.41
C GLY A 115 -7.92 7.96 -3.99
N GLU A 116 -8.83 8.45 -3.15
CA GLU A 116 -8.95 7.99 -1.77
C GLU A 116 -10.39 8.05 -1.31
N THR A 117 -10.75 7.20 -0.35
CA THR A 117 -12.04 7.23 0.31
C THR A 117 -11.93 6.63 1.72
N PRO A 118 -12.71 7.11 2.69
CA PRO A 118 -12.85 6.40 3.95
C PRO A 118 -13.32 4.97 3.72
N SER A 119 -12.77 4.03 4.47
CA SER A 119 -13.28 2.65 4.47
C SER A 119 -14.73 2.63 4.97
N PRO A 120 -15.63 1.93 4.29
CA PRO A 120 -17.01 1.76 4.77
C PRO A 120 -17.09 0.86 6.02
N ILE A 121 -16.01 0.15 6.32
CA ILE A 121 -15.90 -0.74 7.49
C ILE A 121 -14.90 -0.12 8.46
N ALA A 122 -15.30 0.04 9.71
CA ALA A 122 -14.39 0.47 10.76
C ALA A 122 -13.37 -0.64 11.07
N GLY A 123 -12.13 -0.24 11.30
CA GLY A 123 -11.09 -1.14 11.75
C GLY A 123 -11.29 -1.62 13.18
N GLN A 124 -10.37 -2.44 13.67
CA GLN A 124 -10.42 -2.94 15.05
C GLN A 124 -10.55 -1.78 16.03
N LYS A 125 -11.41 -1.97 17.06
CA LYS A 125 -11.70 -0.99 18.12
C LYS A 125 -12.29 0.33 17.61
N GLY A 126 -12.85 0.35 16.38
CA GLY A 126 -13.49 1.53 15.82
C GLY A 126 -12.53 2.53 15.16
N ASN A 127 -11.27 2.18 14.93
CA ASN A 127 -10.37 3.04 14.16
C ASN A 127 -10.93 3.28 12.75
N ARG A 128 -10.93 4.53 12.32
CA ARG A 128 -11.23 4.89 10.95
C ARG A 128 -10.05 4.53 10.06
N GLU A 129 -10.32 3.85 8.97
CA GLU A 129 -9.33 3.44 7.98
C GLU A 129 -9.66 4.06 6.61
N PHE A 130 -8.71 4.08 5.68
CA PHE A 130 -8.90 4.70 4.38
C PHE A 130 -8.43 3.77 3.28
N LEU A 131 -9.17 3.72 2.18
CA LEU A 131 -8.74 3.08 0.95
C LEU A 131 -8.00 4.12 0.11
N LEU A 132 -6.78 3.79 -0.29
CA LEU A 132 -5.93 4.63 -1.14
C LEU A 132 -5.66 3.89 -2.44
N LEU A 133 -6.10 4.47 -3.56
CA LEU A 133 -5.79 3.98 -4.91
C LEU A 133 -4.58 4.73 -5.45
N MET A 134 -3.57 3.98 -5.88
CA MET A 134 -2.36 4.52 -6.46
C MET A 134 -1.85 3.65 -7.60
N ARG A 135 -0.89 4.17 -8.36
CA ARG A 135 -0.22 3.47 -9.45
C ARG A 135 1.27 3.78 -9.42
N GLY A 136 2.12 2.78 -9.65
CA GLY A 136 3.54 3.00 -9.88
C GLY A 136 3.75 3.74 -11.20
N LYS A 137 4.57 4.80 -11.21
CA LYS A 137 4.98 5.48 -12.44
C LYS A 137 5.93 4.58 -13.23
N ASP A 138 5.64 4.37 -14.51
CA ASP A 138 6.52 3.66 -15.44
C ASP A 138 7.29 4.68 -16.27
N PRO A 139 8.62 4.73 -16.17
CA PRO A 139 9.43 5.65 -16.97
C PRO A 139 9.27 5.48 -18.50
N GLN A 140 8.71 4.36 -18.93
CA GLN A 140 8.45 4.07 -20.34
C GLN A 140 7.00 4.38 -20.75
N ASP A 141 6.10 4.68 -19.80
CA ASP A 141 4.73 5.06 -20.13
C ASP A 141 4.69 6.50 -20.69
N PRO A 142 4.14 6.71 -21.89
CA PRO A 142 4.03 8.06 -22.48
C PRO A 142 3.30 9.07 -21.60
N ARG A 143 2.42 8.62 -20.72
CA ARG A 143 1.68 9.46 -19.75
C ARG A 143 2.62 9.99 -18.66
N ASP A 144 3.55 9.15 -18.20
CA ASP A 144 4.51 9.49 -17.16
C ASP A 144 5.71 10.29 -17.71
N LEU A 145 5.99 10.18 -19.02
CA LEU A 145 7.03 10.96 -19.72
C LEU A 145 6.74 12.45 -19.81
N LYS A 146 5.48 12.87 -19.79
CA LYS A 146 5.10 14.31 -19.83
C LYS A 146 5.52 15.02 -18.56
N ASP A 147 5.29 14.41 -17.40
CA ASP A 147 5.65 14.99 -16.09
C ASP A 147 7.16 15.16 -15.92
N LEU A 148 7.97 14.32 -16.58
CA LEU A 148 9.44 14.42 -16.56
C LEU A 148 9.98 15.56 -17.41
N LYS A 149 9.25 16.03 -18.44
CA LYS A 149 9.64 17.17 -19.29
C LYS A 149 9.33 18.51 -18.60
N ASP A 150 8.14 18.62 -18.00
CA ASP A 150 7.71 19.84 -17.32
C ASP A 150 8.57 20.17 -16.08
N ASN A 151 9.14 19.13 -15.44
CA ASN A 151 10.01 19.31 -14.27
C ASN A 151 11.48 19.69 -14.64
N ARG A 152 11.88 19.62 -15.91
CA ARG A 152 13.21 20.05 -16.37
C ARG A 152 13.30 21.55 -16.67
N ASP A 153 12.17 22.16 -16.98
CA ASP A 153 12.11 23.59 -17.32
C ASP A 153 12.00 24.50 -16.07
N LEU A 154 11.95 23.90 -14.87
CA LEU A 154 11.86 24.63 -13.58
C LEU A 154 13.20 24.70 -12.82
N ARG A 155 14.34 24.39 -13.43
CA ARG A 155 15.65 24.66 -12.80
C ARG A 155 16.18 26.00 -13.29
N PRO A 156 16.49 26.92 -12.33
CA PRO A 156 17.09 28.19 -12.60
C PRO A 156 18.49 28.07 -13.20
#